data_6c99def511b8ab5688baf5be1185cf66
#
_entry.id   6c99def511b8ab5688baf5be1185cf66
#
_cell.length_a   1.000
_cell.length_b   1.000
_cell.length_c   1.000
_cell.angle_alpha   90.00
_cell.angle_beta   90.00
_cell.angle_gamma   90.00
#
_symmetry.space_group_name_H-M   'P 1'
#
loop_
_entity.id
_entity.type
_entity.pdbx_description
1 polymer ?
#
loop_
_entity_poly.entity_id
_entity_poly.type
_entity_poly.pdbx_seq_one_letter_code
_entity_poly.pdbx_strand_id
1 'polypeptide(L)'
;MKGKLVEVMRKHGAPYRNSQIASGTAQSRRSGRFALSAAAVALTLAFSGCTSLIAGPAPNTYDLTALDSVPDLSGGTRAQLLILEPSALKVLDSEQIVIKPSAAEVEYISRAQWTDRLPKVVQAKLVETFENTGRARAVAKPGEGLVIDYQLVSDIRAFEASLQEGGIARVSISVKLVSDRTGKVVRTRVFSKSVPLSGTDGLAVATALDDAFDLVSAEIVRWTYSGV
;
A
#
# COMPACT_ATOMS: atom_id res chain seq x y z
N MET A 1 64.26 0.84 22.07
CA MET A 1 65.64 0.75 21.52
C MET A 1 65.66 1.72 20.33
N LYS A 2 66.27 2.89 20.54
CA LYS A 2 67.58 3.34 19.97
C LYS A 2 67.51 3.39 18.46
N GLY A 3 67.76 4.44 17.77
CA GLY A 3 68.40 5.72 18.05
C GLY A 3 68.58 6.43 16.72
N LYS A 4 68.51 7.70 16.81
CA LYS A 4 69.62 8.66 16.61
C LYS A 4 70.03 8.83 15.15
N LEU A 5 69.89 10.01 14.71
CA LEU A 5 70.64 11.27 14.79
C LEU A 5 71.56 11.46 13.59
N VAL A 6 71.59 12.59 13.11
CA VAL A 6 72.50 13.72 13.07
C VAL A 6 72.79 14.15 11.61
N GLU A 7 72.36 15.36 11.21
CA GLU A 7 73.07 16.62 11.27
C GLU A 7 74.26 16.70 10.24
N VAL A 8 74.31 17.69 9.45
CA VAL A 8 75.20 18.86 9.60
C VAL A 8 75.44 19.60 8.28
N MET A 9 75.02 20.81 8.22
CA MET A 9 75.78 22.09 7.93
C MET A 9 76.55 22.34 6.68
N ARG A 10 76.29 23.56 6.16
CA ARG A 10 77.19 24.67 5.77
C ARG A 10 77.71 24.66 4.33
N LYS A 11 77.83 25.74 3.61
CA LYS A 11 77.94 27.16 3.80
C LYS A 11 78.12 27.88 2.43
N HIS A 12 77.63 29.13 2.41
CA HIS A 12 78.18 30.31 1.74
C HIS A 12 78.12 30.52 0.22
N GLY A 13 77.63 31.69 -0.14
CA GLY A 13 78.13 32.53 -1.15
C GLY A 13 77.15 33.39 -1.93
N ALA A 14 76.85 34.60 -1.47
CA ALA A 14 76.40 35.71 -2.33
C ALA A 14 77.70 36.45 -2.78
N PRO A 15 77.67 37.42 -3.69
CA PRO A 15 76.62 38.26 -4.26
C PRO A 15 76.74 38.48 -5.78
N TYR A 16 75.83 39.14 -6.46
CA TYR A 16 76.04 40.44 -7.15
C TYR A 16 74.83 40.81 -8.04
N ARG A 17 74.45 42.04 -7.91
CA ARG A 17 73.51 42.90 -8.56
C ARG A 17 73.66 42.95 -10.10
N ASN A 18 72.51 42.94 -10.83
CA ASN A 18 72.30 44.00 -11.83
C ASN A 18 70.85 44.19 -12.19
N SER A 19 70.43 45.44 -12.20
CA SER A 19 69.22 46.05 -12.61
C SER A 19 69.01 45.99 -14.11
N GLN A 20 67.82 45.54 -14.58
CA GLN A 20 67.28 46.06 -15.83
C GLN A 20 65.78 46.14 -15.70
N ILE A 21 65.27 47.30 -15.92
CA ILE A 21 63.84 47.69 -16.01
C ILE A 21 63.37 47.22 -17.38
N ALA A 22 62.28 46.49 -17.40
CA ALA A 22 61.44 46.37 -18.58
C ALA A 22 59.98 46.26 -18.18
N SER A 23 59.27 47.30 -18.51
CA SER A 23 57.85 47.45 -18.53
C SER A 23 57.18 46.35 -19.39
N GLY A 24 56.14 45.67 -18.87
CA GLY A 24 55.46 44.68 -19.67
C GLY A 24 54.10 44.24 -19.00
N THR A 25 53.10 45.02 -19.27
CA THR A 25 51.66 44.63 -19.38
C THR A 25 51.07 43.69 -18.33
N ALA A 26 50.36 44.29 -17.39
CA ALA A 26 49.28 43.66 -16.67
C ALA A 26 48.17 43.26 -17.66
N GLN A 27 48.11 41.99 -18.01
CA GLN A 27 46.99 41.47 -18.83
C GLN A 27 46.36 40.27 -18.19
N SER A 28 45.13 40.52 -17.70
CA SER A 28 44.01 39.58 -17.67
C SER A 28 44.15 38.26 -16.91
N ARG A 29 44.15 38.33 -15.57
CA ARG A 29 43.79 37.17 -14.73
C ARG A 29 42.27 37.15 -14.36
N ARG A 30 41.41 37.89 -15.06
CA ARG A 30 39.96 37.95 -14.74
C ARG A 30 39.08 37.00 -15.51
N SER A 31 39.54 36.42 -16.64
CA SER A 31 38.69 35.54 -17.47
C SER A 31 38.61 34.08 -16.98
N GLY A 32 39.53 33.61 -16.16
CA GLY A 32 39.47 32.21 -15.65
C GLY A 32 38.44 31.97 -14.54
N ARG A 33 38.08 33.02 -13.79
CA ARG A 33 37.13 32.85 -12.66
C ARG A 33 35.66 32.80 -13.11
N PHE A 34 35.32 33.47 -14.21
CA PHE A 34 33.98 33.43 -14.79
C PHE A 34 33.70 32.13 -15.53
N ALA A 35 34.71 31.53 -16.17
CA ALA A 35 34.61 30.26 -16.87
C ALA A 35 34.38 29.07 -15.89
N LEU A 36 35.05 29.07 -14.74
CA LEU A 36 34.87 28.06 -13.70
C LEU A 36 33.49 28.18 -13.02
N SER A 37 32.99 29.39 -12.81
CA SER A 37 31.66 29.63 -12.23
C SER A 37 30.52 29.21 -13.18
N ALA A 38 30.68 29.46 -14.50
CA ALA A 38 29.69 29.03 -15.49
C ALA A 38 29.64 27.51 -15.66
N ALA A 39 30.79 26.83 -15.59
CA ALA A 39 30.86 25.36 -15.63
C ALA A 39 30.21 24.71 -14.39
N ALA A 40 30.39 25.28 -13.20
CA ALA A 40 29.77 24.79 -11.97
C ALA A 40 28.22 24.95 -11.96
N VAL A 41 27.72 26.07 -12.49
CA VAL A 41 26.25 26.29 -12.62
C VAL A 41 25.64 25.39 -13.69
N ALA A 42 26.34 25.12 -14.80
CA ALA A 42 25.85 24.19 -15.81
C ALA A 42 25.81 22.73 -15.31
N LEU A 43 26.75 22.32 -14.46
CA LEU A 43 26.78 20.98 -13.88
C LEU A 43 25.69 20.75 -12.85
N THR A 44 25.27 21.77 -12.07
CA THR A 44 24.15 21.65 -11.12
C THR A 44 22.79 21.60 -11.81
N LEU A 45 22.61 22.21 -12.98
CA LEU A 45 21.39 22.13 -13.78
C LEU A 45 21.20 20.77 -14.48
N ALA A 46 22.29 20.04 -14.75
CA ALA A 46 22.22 18.71 -15.36
C ALA A 46 21.73 17.60 -14.39
N PHE A 47 21.79 17.80 -13.08
CA PHE A 47 21.31 16.83 -12.09
C PHE A 47 19.81 16.97 -11.75
N SER A 48 19.14 18.04 -12.17
CA SER A 48 17.75 18.30 -11.84
C SER A 48 16.73 17.59 -12.75
N GLY A 49 17.17 16.87 -13.75
CA GLY A 49 16.31 16.32 -14.81
C GLY A 49 16.07 14.81 -14.79
N CYS A 50 16.67 14.02 -13.89
CA CYS A 50 16.70 12.55 -14.03
C CYS A 50 15.77 11.75 -13.11
N THR A 51 14.87 12.34 -12.35
CA THR A 51 13.97 11.58 -11.45
C THR A 51 12.69 11.08 -12.09
N SER A 52 12.31 11.57 -13.28
CA SER A 52 11.05 11.19 -13.94
C SER A 52 11.14 10.00 -14.90
N LEU A 53 12.34 9.50 -15.22
CA LEU A 53 12.54 8.45 -16.23
C LEU A 53 12.54 7.01 -15.69
N ILE A 54 12.46 6.83 -14.36
CA ILE A 54 12.52 5.50 -13.72
C ILE A 54 11.14 5.04 -13.21
N ALA A 55 10.18 5.95 -13.07
CA ALA A 55 8.81 5.57 -12.72
C ALA A 55 8.13 4.94 -13.95
N GLY A 56 7.94 3.62 -13.92
CA GLY A 56 7.08 2.93 -14.87
C GLY A 56 5.66 3.53 -14.87
N PRO A 57 4.80 3.18 -15.85
CA PRO A 57 3.43 3.65 -15.86
C PRO A 57 2.73 3.26 -14.55
N ALA A 58 1.89 4.17 -14.03
CA ALA A 58 1.13 3.96 -12.81
C ALA A 58 0.32 2.65 -12.88
N PRO A 59 0.14 1.93 -11.77
CA PRO A 59 -0.70 0.74 -11.74
C PRO A 59 -2.16 1.10 -11.99
N ASN A 60 -2.92 0.18 -12.60
CA ASN A 60 -4.36 0.27 -12.66
C ASN A 60 -4.91 0.03 -11.25
N THR A 61 -5.83 0.88 -10.83
CA THR A 61 -6.43 0.81 -9.51
C THR A 61 -7.87 0.32 -9.63
N TYR A 62 -8.22 -0.67 -8.83
CA TYR A 62 -9.52 -1.32 -8.80
C TYR A 62 -10.16 -1.12 -7.43
N ASP A 63 -11.49 -1.09 -7.39
CA ASP A 63 -12.27 -1.05 -6.15
C ASP A 63 -13.17 -2.28 -6.05
N LEU A 64 -13.65 -2.57 -4.85
CA LEU A 64 -14.75 -3.52 -4.64
C LEU A 64 -16.08 -2.77 -4.73
N THR A 65 -17.13 -3.48 -5.02
CA THR A 65 -18.50 -2.93 -4.98
C THR A 65 -19.20 -3.28 -3.68
N ALA A 66 -20.17 -2.48 -3.30
CA ALA A 66 -21.10 -2.78 -2.21
C ALA A 66 -22.42 -3.24 -2.84
N LEU A 67 -23.07 -4.19 -2.22
CA LEU A 67 -24.39 -4.63 -2.67
C LEU A 67 -25.46 -3.56 -2.38
N ASP A 68 -26.21 -3.16 -3.39
CA ASP A 68 -27.38 -2.27 -3.23
C ASP A 68 -28.51 -2.95 -2.45
N SER A 69 -28.62 -4.27 -2.56
CA SER A 69 -29.61 -5.08 -1.85
C SER A 69 -29.09 -6.51 -1.63
N VAL A 70 -29.58 -7.14 -0.58
CA VAL A 70 -29.25 -8.55 -0.29
C VAL A 70 -30.49 -9.38 -0.54
N PRO A 71 -30.49 -10.29 -1.55
CA PRO A 71 -31.63 -11.17 -1.83
C PRO A 71 -32.00 -12.05 -0.62
N ASP A 72 -33.28 -12.38 -0.49
CA ASP A 72 -33.82 -13.25 0.57
C ASP A 72 -33.50 -12.79 2.00
N LEU A 73 -33.25 -11.50 2.19
CA LEU A 73 -33.01 -10.94 3.50
C LEU A 73 -34.32 -10.85 4.29
N SER A 74 -34.49 -11.72 5.27
CA SER A 74 -35.58 -11.71 6.18
C SER A 74 -35.21 -11.03 7.51
N GLY A 75 -36.18 -10.33 8.09
CA GLY A 75 -36.00 -9.66 9.38
C GLY A 75 -35.24 -8.33 9.27
N GLY A 76 -34.96 -7.77 10.42
CA GLY A 76 -34.21 -6.55 10.66
C GLY A 76 -34.02 -6.42 12.16
N THR A 77 -33.17 -5.52 12.60
CA THR A 77 -32.85 -5.33 14.00
C THR A 77 -32.93 -3.85 14.40
N ARG A 78 -33.25 -3.61 15.67
CA ARG A 78 -33.08 -2.28 16.28
C ARG A 78 -31.68 -2.07 16.86
N ALA A 79 -30.80 -3.06 16.68
CA ALA A 79 -29.45 -3.00 17.17
C ALA A 79 -28.58 -2.02 16.33
N GLN A 80 -27.61 -1.47 16.98
CA GLN A 80 -26.53 -0.67 16.39
C GLN A 80 -25.32 -1.57 16.20
N LEU A 81 -24.84 -1.69 14.97
CA LEU A 81 -23.76 -2.59 14.57
C LEU A 81 -22.46 -1.78 14.37
N LEU A 82 -21.37 -2.26 14.92
CA LEU A 82 -20.03 -1.75 14.66
C LEU A 82 -19.28 -2.73 13.77
N ILE A 83 -18.87 -2.29 12.59
CA ILE A 83 -18.05 -3.07 11.67
C ILE A 83 -16.58 -2.69 11.87
N LEU A 84 -15.82 -3.60 12.47
CA LEU A 84 -14.38 -3.38 12.66
C LEU A 84 -13.61 -3.61 11.35
N GLU A 85 -12.47 -2.93 11.20
CA GLU A 85 -11.54 -3.25 10.12
C GLU A 85 -11.10 -4.71 10.26
N PRO A 86 -11.24 -5.54 9.21
CA PRO A 86 -10.83 -6.93 9.27
C PRO A 86 -9.32 -7.06 9.54
N SER A 87 -8.93 -8.03 10.38
CA SER A 87 -7.54 -8.48 10.42
C SER A 87 -7.20 -9.29 9.15
N ALA A 88 -5.93 -9.26 8.77
CA ALA A 88 -5.41 -10.04 7.67
C ALA A 88 -3.91 -10.34 7.86
N LEU A 89 -3.42 -11.39 7.22
CA LEU A 89 -1.98 -11.61 7.09
C LEU A 89 -1.35 -10.50 6.23
N LYS A 90 -0.07 -10.21 6.46
CA LYS A 90 0.67 -9.14 5.75
C LYS A 90 0.54 -9.18 4.23
N VAL A 91 0.49 -10.37 3.65
CA VAL A 91 0.33 -10.58 2.21
C VAL A 91 -1.00 -10.04 1.68
N LEU A 92 -2.05 -10.03 2.49
CA LEU A 92 -3.38 -9.51 2.19
C LEU A 92 -3.61 -8.10 2.76
N ASP A 93 -2.79 -7.69 3.75
CA ASP A 93 -2.86 -6.36 4.36
C ASP A 93 -2.04 -5.34 3.54
N SER A 94 -2.42 -5.18 2.29
CA SER A 94 -1.77 -4.28 1.33
C SER A 94 -2.76 -3.86 0.23
N GLU A 95 -2.33 -2.95 -0.63
CA GLU A 95 -3.07 -2.55 -1.83
C GLU A 95 -2.89 -3.55 -2.99
N GLN A 96 -1.98 -4.51 -2.87
CA GLN A 96 -1.63 -5.41 -3.96
C GLN A 96 -2.65 -6.54 -4.11
N ILE A 97 -2.96 -6.91 -5.35
CA ILE A 97 -3.86 -8.02 -5.68
C ILE A 97 -3.06 -9.31 -5.70
N VAL A 98 -3.45 -10.25 -4.86
CA VAL A 98 -2.76 -11.54 -4.67
C VAL A 98 -3.17 -12.54 -5.74
N ILE A 99 -2.16 -13.20 -6.33
CA ILE A 99 -2.31 -14.34 -7.23
C ILE A 99 -1.48 -15.52 -6.73
N LYS A 100 -2.00 -16.74 -6.87
CA LYS A 100 -1.32 -17.97 -6.48
C LYS A 100 -1.11 -18.86 -7.70
N PRO A 101 0.08 -18.84 -8.30
CA PRO A 101 0.44 -19.73 -9.38
C PRO A 101 0.41 -21.20 -8.95
N SER A 102 0.77 -21.48 -7.70
CA SER A 102 0.71 -22.80 -7.08
C SER A 102 0.21 -22.74 -5.63
N ALA A 103 -0.03 -23.88 -4.99
CA ALA A 103 -0.49 -23.94 -3.60
C ALA A 103 0.48 -23.29 -2.61
N ALA A 104 1.79 -23.34 -2.90
CA ALA A 104 2.85 -22.82 -2.02
C ALA A 104 3.37 -21.42 -2.44
N GLU A 105 3.05 -20.97 -3.64
CA GLU A 105 3.60 -19.75 -4.22
C GLU A 105 2.58 -18.62 -4.17
N VAL A 106 3.05 -17.46 -3.75
CA VAL A 106 2.24 -16.24 -3.67
C VAL A 106 2.96 -15.14 -4.43
N GLU A 107 2.26 -14.54 -5.36
CA GLU A 107 2.71 -13.41 -6.16
C GLU A 107 1.69 -12.28 -6.11
N TYR A 108 2.05 -11.14 -6.66
CA TYR A 108 1.15 -10.01 -6.85
C TYR A 108 0.98 -9.71 -8.34
N ILE A 109 -0.22 -9.36 -8.74
CA ILE A 109 -0.47 -8.99 -10.13
C ILE A 109 0.28 -7.70 -10.44
N SER A 110 1.13 -7.77 -11.45
CA SER A 110 1.89 -6.61 -11.90
C SER A 110 0.96 -5.50 -12.38
N ARG A 111 1.21 -4.27 -11.93
CA ARG A 111 0.47 -3.07 -12.35
C ARG A 111 -1.03 -3.11 -12.07
N ALA A 112 -1.44 -3.81 -11.01
CA ALA A 112 -2.81 -3.85 -10.53
C ALA A 112 -2.81 -3.70 -9.01
N GLN A 113 -3.71 -2.87 -8.50
CA GLN A 113 -3.84 -2.64 -7.05
C GLN A 113 -5.28 -2.27 -6.67
N TRP A 114 -5.61 -2.43 -5.41
CA TRP A 114 -6.83 -1.90 -4.80
C TRP A 114 -6.72 -0.39 -4.54
N THR A 115 -7.85 0.27 -4.33
CA THR A 115 -7.95 1.71 -4.00
C THR A 115 -7.34 2.10 -2.64
N ASP A 116 -7.29 1.17 -1.70
CA ASP A 116 -6.62 1.28 -0.39
C ASP A 116 -6.18 -0.13 0.06
N ARG A 117 -5.59 -0.25 1.24
CA ARG A 117 -5.33 -1.56 1.86
C ARG A 117 -6.60 -2.41 1.87
N LEU A 118 -6.49 -3.66 1.41
CA LEU A 118 -7.63 -4.57 1.28
C LEU A 118 -8.55 -4.62 2.53
N PRO A 119 -8.04 -4.70 3.78
CA PRO A 119 -8.91 -4.69 4.97
C PRO A 119 -9.79 -3.44 5.07
N LYS A 120 -9.28 -2.27 4.70
CA LYS A 120 -10.07 -1.03 4.70
C LYS A 120 -11.13 -1.01 3.60
N VAL A 121 -10.78 -1.49 2.40
CA VAL A 121 -11.75 -1.60 1.30
C VAL A 121 -12.88 -2.55 1.69
N VAL A 122 -12.55 -3.73 2.22
CA VAL A 122 -13.54 -4.72 2.71
C VAL A 122 -14.42 -4.13 3.82
N GLN A 123 -13.84 -3.41 4.80
CA GLN A 123 -14.64 -2.74 5.83
C GLN A 123 -15.62 -1.73 5.23
N ALA A 124 -15.12 -0.86 4.34
CA ALA A 124 -15.94 0.18 3.73
C ALA A 124 -17.13 -0.41 2.97
N LYS A 125 -16.90 -1.45 2.17
CA LYS A 125 -17.96 -2.10 1.36
C LYS A 125 -18.92 -2.94 2.20
N LEU A 126 -18.47 -3.56 3.29
CA LEU A 126 -19.38 -4.21 4.25
C LEU A 126 -20.27 -3.18 4.94
N VAL A 127 -19.72 -2.05 5.42
CA VAL A 127 -20.54 -0.99 6.04
C VAL A 127 -21.61 -0.51 5.06
N GLU A 128 -21.22 -0.14 3.84
CA GLU A 128 -22.11 0.32 2.79
C GLU A 128 -23.18 -0.72 2.44
N THR A 129 -22.81 -2.00 2.32
CA THR A 129 -23.76 -3.10 2.09
C THR A 129 -24.78 -3.23 3.24
N PHE A 130 -24.34 -3.15 4.49
CA PHE A 130 -25.26 -3.20 5.65
C PHE A 130 -26.19 -1.98 5.68
N GLU A 131 -25.69 -0.79 5.39
CA GLU A 131 -26.46 0.46 5.30
C GLU A 131 -27.52 0.39 4.19
N ASN A 132 -27.14 -0.10 3.01
CA ASN A 132 -28.03 -0.25 1.84
C ASN A 132 -29.22 -1.18 2.13
N THR A 133 -29.10 -2.13 3.07
CA THR A 133 -30.24 -2.97 3.47
C THR A 133 -31.31 -2.20 4.22
N GLY A 134 -31.01 -1.11 4.91
CA GLY A 134 -31.92 -0.36 5.77
C GLY A 134 -32.49 -1.17 6.92
N ARG A 135 -31.88 -2.29 7.32
CA ARG A 135 -32.42 -3.26 8.28
C ARG A 135 -31.85 -3.15 9.70
N ALA A 136 -30.75 -2.43 9.91
CA ALA A 136 -30.22 -2.09 11.22
C ALA A 136 -30.68 -0.69 11.64
N ARG A 137 -30.70 -0.42 12.94
CA ARG A 137 -30.95 0.94 13.46
C ARG A 137 -29.83 1.90 13.03
N ALA A 138 -28.60 1.43 13.11
CA ALA A 138 -27.43 2.12 12.62
C ALA A 138 -26.30 1.12 12.35
N VAL A 139 -25.43 1.45 11.42
CA VAL A 139 -24.17 0.76 11.14
C VAL A 139 -23.07 1.79 11.30
N ALA A 140 -21.95 1.43 11.93
CA ALA A 140 -20.88 2.35 12.27
C ALA A 140 -19.50 1.73 12.04
N LYS A 141 -18.52 2.62 11.87
CA LYS A 141 -17.08 2.33 11.99
C LYS A 141 -16.58 2.82 13.35
N PRO A 142 -15.41 2.35 13.80
CA PRO A 142 -14.78 2.87 15.00
C PRO A 142 -14.56 4.39 14.95
N GLY A 143 -14.89 5.08 16.05
CA GLY A 143 -14.71 6.52 16.18
C GLY A 143 -15.96 7.37 15.87
N GLU A 144 -17.08 6.78 15.46
CA GLU A 144 -18.32 7.51 15.14
C GLU A 144 -19.19 7.85 16.38
N GLY A 145 -18.80 7.41 17.56
CA GLY A 145 -19.43 7.83 18.83
C GLY A 145 -20.82 7.26 19.10
N LEU A 146 -21.20 6.17 18.44
CA LEU A 146 -22.47 5.50 18.66
C LEU A 146 -22.42 4.53 19.85
N VAL A 147 -23.58 4.33 20.50
CA VAL A 147 -23.74 3.27 21.52
C VAL A 147 -23.98 1.95 20.80
N ILE A 148 -23.02 1.06 20.83
CA ILE A 148 -22.99 -0.17 20.06
C ILE A 148 -23.66 -1.33 20.82
N ASP A 149 -24.48 -2.11 20.14
CA ASP A 149 -25.06 -3.35 20.68
C ASP A 149 -24.21 -4.56 20.30
N TYR A 150 -23.75 -4.63 19.05
CA TYR A 150 -22.92 -5.73 18.54
C TYR A 150 -21.78 -5.24 17.67
N GLN A 151 -20.65 -5.93 17.79
CA GLN A 151 -19.48 -5.75 16.94
C GLN A 151 -19.33 -6.91 15.96
N LEU A 152 -19.06 -6.59 14.71
CA LEU A 152 -18.66 -7.56 13.69
C LEU A 152 -17.12 -7.55 13.60
N VAL A 153 -16.51 -8.61 14.12
CA VAL A 153 -15.07 -8.82 14.12
C VAL A 153 -14.74 -9.82 13.03
N SER A 154 -13.93 -9.44 12.06
CA SER A 154 -13.62 -10.28 10.90
C SER A 154 -12.13 -10.46 10.67
N ASP A 155 -11.79 -11.57 9.98
CA ASP A 155 -10.43 -11.94 9.62
C ASP A 155 -10.43 -12.48 8.19
N ILE A 156 -9.69 -11.83 7.30
CA ILE A 156 -9.55 -12.20 5.89
C ILE A 156 -8.55 -13.36 5.80
N ARG A 157 -9.04 -14.55 5.48
CA ARG A 157 -8.22 -15.77 5.36
C ARG A 157 -7.72 -16.02 3.95
N ALA A 158 -8.53 -15.63 2.96
CA ALA A 158 -8.16 -15.69 1.55
C ALA A 158 -8.87 -14.54 0.81
N PHE A 159 -8.15 -13.91 -0.08
CA PHE A 159 -8.64 -12.93 -1.05
C PHE A 159 -7.65 -12.95 -2.22
N GLU A 160 -7.76 -13.97 -3.06
CA GLU A 160 -6.70 -14.37 -3.97
C GLU A 160 -7.25 -15.02 -5.25
N ALA A 161 -6.52 -14.87 -6.35
CA ALA A 161 -6.75 -15.64 -7.56
C ALA A 161 -5.80 -16.85 -7.60
N SER A 162 -6.34 -18.07 -7.67
CA SER A 162 -5.57 -19.30 -7.89
C SER A 162 -5.57 -19.64 -9.37
N LEU A 163 -4.40 -19.89 -9.95
CA LEU A 163 -4.26 -20.29 -11.36
C LEU A 163 -4.36 -21.81 -11.56
N GLN A 164 -4.48 -22.57 -10.49
CA GLN A 164 -4.66 -24.01 -10.55
C GLN A 164 -6.10 -24.36 -10.99
N GLU A 165 -6.26 -25.55 -11.59
CA GLU A 165 -7.57 -26.12 -11.92
C GLU A 165 -8.50 -25.20 -12.73
N GLY A 166 -7.95 -24.50 -13.72
CA GLY A 166 -8.72 -23.65 -14.62
C GLY A 166 -8.87 -22.18 -14.14
N GLY A 167 -8.31 -21.84 -13.00
CA GLY A 167 -8.31 -20.50 -12.46
C GLY A 167 -9.57 -20.11 -11.70
N ILE A 168 -9.44 -19.77 -10.44
CA ILE A 168 -10.56 -19.30 -9.58
C ILE A 168 -10.14 -18.10 -8.75
N ALA A 169 -11.04 -17.14 -8.59
CA ALA A 169 -10.98 -16.15 -7.52
C ALA A 169 -11.61 -16.75 -6.26
N ARG A 170 -10.94 -16.61 -5.12
CA ARG A 170 -11.42 -17.11 -3.83
C ARG A 170 -11.43 -15.99 -2.81
N VAL A 171 -12.57 -15.83 -2.15
CA VAL A 171 -12.74 -14.97 -0.97
C VAL A 171 -13.15 -15.83 0.21
N SER A 172 -12.44 -15.72 1.34
CA SER A 172 -12.76 -16.43 2.59
C SER A 172 -12.57 -15.49 3.77
N ILE A 173 -13.62 -15.26 4.52
CA ILE A 173 -13.65 -14.36 5.67
C ILE A 173 -14.25 -15.09 6.88
N SER A 174 -13.51 -15.11 7.99
CA SER A 174 -14.00 -15.55 9.28
C SER A 174 -14.67 -14.39 10.00
N VAL A 175 -15.86 -14.57 10.52
CA VAL A 175 -16.62 -13.50 11.18
C VAL A 175 -17.09 -13.96 12.54
N LYS A 176 -16.95 -13.08 13.53
CA LYS A 176 -17.51 -13.23 14.88
C LYS A 176 -18.48 -12.09 15.13
N LEU A 177 -19.65 -12.42 15.62
CA LEU A 177 -20.59 -11.47 16.17
C LEU A 177 -20.39 -11.42 17.69
N VAL A 178 -20.02 -10.25 18.19
CA VAL A 178 -19.68 -10.03 19.61
C VAL A 178 -20.71 -9.07 20.22
N SER A 179 -21.31 -9.43 21.35
CA SER A 179 -22.13 -8.50 22.12
C SER A 179 -21.23 -7.44 22.76
N ASP A 180 -21.41 -6.17 22.42
CA ASP A 180 -20.61 -5.08 22.97
C ASP A 180 -20.79 -4.96 24.48
N ARG A 181 -22.02 -5.07 24.96
CA ARG A 181 -22.37 -4.97 26.38
C ARG A 181 -21.68 -6.01 27.26
N THR A 182 -21.44 -7.23 26.77
CA THR A 182 -20.91 -8.35 27.58
C THR A 182 -19.53 -8.80 27.17
N GLY A 183 -19.00 -8.35 26.02
CA GLY A 183 -17.77 -8.82 25.42
C GLY A 183 -17.82 -10.29 24.95
N LYS A 184 -19.00 -10.95 24.99
CA LYS A 184 -19.14 -12.36 24.63
C LYS A 184 -19.34 -12.53 23.15
N VAL A 185 -18.69 -13.53 22.57
CA VAL A 185 -18.96 -13.99 21.21
C VAL A 185 -20.34 -14.66 21.18
N VAL A 186 -21.26 -14.09 20.41
CA VAL A 186 -22.61 -14.63 20.21
C VAL A 186 -22.57 -15.80 19.25
N ARG A 187 -21.84 -15.65 18.15
CA ARG A 187 -21.68 -16.70 17.13
C ARG A 187 -20.44 -16.44 16.27
N THR A 188 -19.96 -17.49 15.63
CA THR A 188 -18.82 -17.43 14.72
C THR A 188 -19.12 -18.26 13.47
N ARG A 189 -18.70 -17.77 12.29
CA ARG A 189 -18.79 -18.51 11.04
C ARG A 189 -17.68 -18.10 10.07
N VAL A 190 -17.28 -19.03 9.22
CA VAL A 190 -16.41 -18.77 8.07
C VAL A 190 -17.28 -18.78 6.81
N PHE A 191 -17.17 -17.73 6.02
CA PHE A 191 -17.80 -17.58 4.73
C PHE A 191 -16.73 -17.73 3.66
N SER A 192 -16.99 -18.57 2.65
CA SER A 192 -16.02 -18.79 1.57
C SER A 192 -16.75 -19.01 0.26
N LYS A 193 -16.34 -18.26 -0.76
CA LYS A 193 -16.85 -18.38 -2.13
C LYS A 193 -15.71 -18.41 -3.11
N SER A 194 -15.95 -19.06 -4.24
CA SER A 194 -15.04 -19.07 -5.37
C SER A 194 -15.82 -18.83 -6.66
N VAL A 195 -15.22 -18.04 -7.56
CA VAL A 195 -15.76 -17.68 -8.88
C VAL A 195 -14.70 -18.02 -9.93
N PRO A 196 -15.06 -18.61 -11.08
CA PRO A 196 -14.12 -18.85 -12.15
C PRO A 196 -13.51 -17.55 -12.68
N LEU A 197 -12.22 -17.57 -13.03
CA LEU A 197 -11.56 -16.44 -13.70
C LEU A 197 -11.94 -16.42 -15.18
N SER A 198 -12.24 -15.25 -15.73
CA SER A 198 -12.40 -15.00 -17.16
C SER A 198 -11.07 -14.72 -17.88
N GLY A 199 -10.01 -14.44 -17.10
CA GLY A 199 -8.67 -14.10 -17.58
C GLY A 199 -7.70 -13.97 -16.39
N THR A 200 -6.44 -13.68 -16.69
CA THR A 200 -5.38 -13.55 -15.67
C THR A 200 -4.81 -12.14 -15.57
N ASP A 201 -5.35 -11.20 -16.34
CA ASP A 201 -5.01 -9.79 -16.21
C ASP A 201 -5.68 -9.14 -14.98
N GLY A 202 -5.20 -7.95 -14.63
CA GLY A 202 -5.65 -7.25 -13.41
C GLY A 202 -7.16 -7.00 -13.36
N LEU A 203 -7.78 -6.67 -14.49
CA LEU A 203 -9.23 -6.40 -14.55
C LEU A 203 -10.03 -7.69 -14.35
N ALA A 204 -9.70 -8.74 -15.08
CA ALA A 204 -10.40 -10.03 -14.98
C ALA A 204 -10.33 -10.61 -13.56
N VAL A 205 -9.15 -10.53 -12.93
CA VAL A 205 -8.97 -11.00 -11.55
C VAL A 205 -9.70 -10.11 -10.54
N ALA A 206 -9.60 -8.79 -10.65
CA ALA A 206 -10.30 -7.89 -9.74
C ALA A 206 -11.82 -8.07 -9.81
N THR A 207 -12.38 -8.20 -11.03
CA THR A 207 -13.81 -8.46 -11.24
C THR A 207 -14.25 -9.79 -10.59
N ALA A 208 -13.51 -10.87 -10.80
CA ALA A 208 -13.86 -12.17 -10.21
C ALA A 208 -13.72 -12.19 -8.67
N LEU A 209 -12.78 -11.41 -8.11
CA LEU A 209 -12.66 -11.24 -6.66
C LEU A 209 -13.81 -10.41 -6.10
N ASP A 210 -14.27 -9.39 -6.82
CA ASP A 210 -15.46 -8.60 -6.48
C ASP A 210 -16.73 -9.46 -6.49
N ASP A 211 -16.96 -10.24 -7.55
CA ASP A 211 -18.08 -11.19 -7.63
C ASP A 211 -18.07 -12.19 -6.47
N ALA A 212 -16.88 -12.71 -6.10
CA ALA A 212 -16.76 -13.63 -4.97
C ALA A 212 -16.99 -12.93 -3.62
N PHE A 213 -16.60 -11.67 -3.50
CA PHE A 213 -16.81 -10.84 -2.31
C PHE A 213 -18.30 -10.51 -2.15
N ASP A 214 -19.01 -10.20 -3.21
CA ASP A 214 -20.46 -9.97 -3.19
C ASP A 214 -21.22 -11.17 -2.62
N LEU A 215 -20.88 -12.36 -3.06
CA LEU A 215 -21.49 -13.59 -2.53
C LEU A 215 -21.19 -13.80 -1.04
N VAL A 216 -19.97 -13.51 -0.60
CA VAL A 216 -19.55 -13.58 0.80
C VAL A 216 -20.27 -12.52 1.63
N SER A 217 -20.33 -11.28 1.16
CA SER A 217 -20.97 -10.14 1.82
C SER A 217 -22.46 -10.39 2.04
N ALA A 218 -23.16 -10.87 1.01
CA ALA A 218 -24.57 -11.23 1.13
C ALA A 218 -24.81 -12.31 2.21
N GLU A 219 -23.95 -13.32 2.31
CA GLU A 219 -24.07 -14.34 3.35
C GLU A 219 -23.75 -13.79 4.76
N ILE A 220 -22.74 -12.92 4.88
CA ILE A 220 -22.37 -12.26 6.14
C ILE A 220 -23.58 -11.44 6.65
N VAL A 221 -24.17 -10.64 5.79
CA VAL A 221 -25.32 -9.79 6.14
C VAL A 221 -26.52 -10.64 6.60
N ARG A 222 -26.93 -11.65 5.82
CA ARG A 222 -28.02 -12.56 6.21
C ARG A 222 -27.76 -13.24 7.55
N TRP A 223 -26.54 -13.75 7.73
CA TRP A 223 -26.15 -14.44 8.97
C TRP A 223 -26.14 -13.49 10.17
N THR A 224 -25.67 -12.27 9.99
CA THR A 224 -25.63 -11.25 11.06
C THR A 224 -27.03 -10.93 11.51
N TYR A 225 -27.94 -10.58 10.61
CA TYR A 225 -29.35 -10.25 10.98
C TYR A 225 -30.12 -11.43 11.57
N SER A 226 -29.78 -12.68 11.25
CA SER A 226 -30.38 -13.85 11.91
C SER A 226 -29.83 -14.10 13.32
N GLY A 227 -28.88 -13.31 13.80
CA GLY A 227 -28.24 -13.47 15.11
C GLY A 227 -28.40 -12.31 16.09
N VAL A 228 -29.09 -11.22 15.66
CA VAL A 228 -29.25 -9.98 16.44
C VAL A 228 -30.74 -9.63 16.61
#